data_8afd202e6e07b7901059f4e5352f4984
#
_entry.id   8afd202e6e07b7901059f4e5352f4984
#
_cell.length_a   1.000
_cell.length_b   1.000
_cell.length_c   1.000
_cell.angle_alpha   90.00
_cell.angle_beta   90.00
_cell.angle_gamma   90.00
#
_symmetry.space_group_name_H-M   'P 1'
#
loop_
_entity.id
_entity.type
_entity.pdbx_description
1 polymer ?
#
loop_
_entity_poly.entity_id
_entity_poly.type
_entity_poly.pdbx_seq_one_letter_code
_entity_poly.pdbx_strand_id
1 'polypeptide(L)'
;MALNNEKESIVTVNNVSKRFIKSLDLAGKIAQRFGADIREEVVHAVDRVSLNIQDGEVVGLVGESGCGKSTLGRVVAGVHEPSDGNVLFRGKAIEGLTGTDAQEAALKIQMIFQDPMSSLNPRLRVQDIIGEAPVVHGVVDSGNITDYVEEIMLRVGLDPSYARRYPHQFSGGQRQRIGIARALAVQPDFLVCDESVAALDVSIQAQVLNLFMRLREELNLTYLFISHDLGVVEHLSDRVVIMYLGRVVEVAPTEILFSDPNHPYTQALLAEVPRLETRQRKFAPVKGEIPSPIDPPTGCHFHPRCPKAFARCHQETPALKEIESNRFSACHLND
;
A
#
# COMPACT_ATOMS: atom_id res chain seq x y z
N MET A 1 30.10 -1.76 -23.52
CA MET A 1 28.74 -2.20 -23.88
C MET A 1 28.04 -2.43 -22.54
N ALA A 2 27.40 -1.41 -22.00
CA ALA A 2 26.58 -1.51 -20.80
C ALA A 2 25.21 -2.02 -21.24
N LEU A 3 24.86 -3.22 -20.84
CA LEU A 3 23.50 -3.75 -20.95
C LEU A 3 22.64 -2.91 -20.01
N ASN A 4 21.87 -1.97 -20.55
CA ASN A 4 20.72 -1.39 -19.88
C ASN A 4 19.74 -2.56 -19.63
N ASN A 5 19.83 -3.19 -18.47
CA ASN A 5 18.78 -4.04 -17.95
C ASN A 5 17.68 -3.08 -17.43
N GLU A 6 16.84 -2.57 -18.32
CA GLU A 6 15.56 -2.01 -17.92
C GLU A 6 14.77 -3.18 -17.32
N LYS A 7 14.70 -3.25 -15.99
CA LYS A 7 13.87 -4.23 -15.29
C LYS A 7 12.43 -4.04 -15.80
N GLU A 8 11.80 -5.14 -16.18
CA GLU A 8 10.41 -5.13 -16.65
C GLU A 8 9.48 -4.70 -15.51
N SER A 9 8.53 -3.83 -15.81
CA SER A 9 7.53 -3.41 -14.82
C SER A 9 6.55 -4.54 -14.55
N ILE A 10 6.50 -5.04 -13.31
CA ILE A 10 5.56 -6.08 -12.91
C ILE A 10 4.15 -5.52 -12.70
N VAL A 11 4.05 -4.29 -12.14
CA VAL A 11 2.80 -3.57 -11.93
C VAL A 11 2.90 -2.17 -12.51
N THR A 12 1.91 -1.79 -13.31
CA THR A 12 1.75 -0.44 -13.84
C THR A 12 0.38 0.10 -13.48
N VAL A 13 0.35 1.19 -12.74
CA VAL A 13 -0.85 1.94 -12.38
C VAL A 13 -0.96 3.13 -13.32
N ASN A 14 -2.01 3.19 -14.14
CA ASN A 14 -2.20 4.20 -15.16
C ASN A 14 -3.37 5.11 -14.80
N ASN A 15 -3.08 6.32 -14.35
CA ASN A 15 -4.06 7.39 -14.11
C ASN A 15 -5.27 6.93 -13.27
N VAL A 16 -5.03 6.08 -12.28
CA VAL A 16 -6.05 5.45 -11.45
C VAL A 16 -6.71 6.47 -10.54
N SER A 17 -8.04 6.46 -10.54
CA SER A 17 -8.86 7.17 -9.57
C SER A 17 -9.83 6.20 -8.90
N LYS A 18 -10.09 6.42 -7.60
CA LYS A 18 -11.11 5.70 -6.85
C LYS A 18 -11.97 6.66 -6.06
N ARG A 19 -13.26 6.63 -6.37
CA ARG A 19 -14.30 7.41 -5.69
C ARG A 19 -15.25 6.47 -4.98
N PHE A 20 -15.64 6.81 -3.76
CA PHE A 20 -16.71 6.13 -3.04
C PHE A 20 -17.89 7.07 -2.94
N ILE A 21 -19.04 6.63 -3.44
CA ILE A 21 -20.30 7.38 -3.44
C ILE A 21 -21.17 6.86 -2.32
N LYS A 22 -21.44 7.70 -1.33
CA LYS A 22 -22.43 7.43 -0.30
C LYS A 22 -23.79 7.87 -0.85
N SER A 23 -24.50 6.89 -1.43
CA SER A 23 -25.86 7.14 -1.95
C SER A 23 -26.78 7.57 -0.82
N LEU A 24 -27.69 8.50 -1.16
CA LEU A 24 -28.76 8.90 -0.24
C LEU A 24 -29.63 7.70 0.12
N ASP A 25 -29.97 7.59 1.39
CA ASP A 25 -30.97 6.65 1.87
C ASP A 25 -32.37 6.99 1.30
N LEU A 26 -33.35 6.11 1.54
CA LEU A 26 -34.70 6.32 0.99
C LEU A 26 -35.32 7.65 1.46
N ALA A 27 -35.05 8.05 2.72
CA ALA A 27 -35.52 9.30 3.29
C ALA A 27 -34.85 10.53 2.63
N GLY A 28 -33.53 10.45 2.37
CA GLY A 28 -32.77 11.49 1.68
C GLY A 28 -33.24 11.68 0.23
N LYS A 29 -33.51 10.57 -0.51
CA LYS A 29 -34.06 10.65 -1.87
C LYS A 29 -35.46 11.27 -1.92
N ILE A 30 -36.30 10.95 -0.94
CA ILE A 30 -37.63 11.57 -0.80
C ILE A 30 -37.49 13.06 -0.47
N ALA A 31 -36.65 13.44 0.49
CA ALA A 31 -36.43 14.83 0.88
C ALA A 31 -35.86 15.65 -0.29
N GLN A 32 -34.93 15.12 -1.08
CA GLN A 32 -34.40 15.73 -2.31
C GLN A 32 -35.51 15.99 -3.33
N ARG A 33 -36.46 15.04 -3.50
CA ARG A 33 -37.61 15.19 -4.40
C ARG A 33 -38.58 16.29 -3.95
N PHE A 34 -38.57 16.60 -2.65
CA PHE A 34 -39.36 17.72 -2.08
C PHE A 34 -38.55 19.02 -1.94
N GLY A 35 -37.38 19.12 -2.62
CA GLY A 35 -36.62 20.37 -2.73
C GLY A 35 -35.55 20.57 -1.64
N ALA A 36 -35.26 19.56 -0.82
CA ALA A 36 -34.12 19.64 0.10
C ALA A 36 -32.80 19.55 -0.70
N ASP A 37 -31.85 20.46 -0.46
CA ASP A 37 -30.51 20.43 -1.09
C ASP A 37 -29.62 19.39 -0.38
N ILE A 38 -29.97 18.12 -0.53
CA ILE A 38 -29.20 16.98 -0.03
C ILE A 38 -28.48 16.37 -1.23
N ARG A 39 -27.14 16.37 -1.19
CA ARG A 39 -26.31 15.81 -2.26
C ARG A 39 -25.65 14.51 -1.80
N GLU A 40 -25.40 13.62 -2.75
CA GLU A 40 -24.56 12.45 -2.49
C GLU A 40 -23.16 12.88 -2.13
N GLU A 41 -22.63 12.31 -1.06
CA GLU A 41 -21.23 12.55 -0.64
C GLU A 41 -20.31 11.66 -1.51
N VAL A 42 -19.39 12.31 -2.23
CA VAL A 42 -18.36 11.62 -3.03
C VAL A 42 -17.02 11.78 -2.35
N VAL A 43 -16.48 10.67 -1.86
CA VAL A 43 -15.13 10.65 -1.27
C VAL A 43 -14.11 10.35 -2.36
N HIS A 44 -13.22 11.29 -2.64
CA HIS A 44 -12.11 11.15 -3.60
C HIS A 44 -10.91 10.49 -2.91
N ALA A 45 -10.94 9.15 -2.79
CA ALA A 45 -9.93 8.41 -2.05
C ALA A 45 -8.59 8.31 -2.80
N VAL A 46 -8.64 8.17 -4.14
CA VAL A 46 -7.47 8.18 -5.04
C VAL A 46 -7.82 9.04 -6.25
N ASP A 47 -6.92 9.92 -6.66
CA ASP A 47 -7.14 10.86 -7.76
C ASP A 47 -5.95 10.86 -8.73
N ARG A 48 -6.14 10.25 -9.89
CA ARG A 48 -5.21 10.20 -11.04
C ARG A 48 -3.79 9.79 -10.68
N VAL A 49 -3.65 8.70 -9.93
CA VAL A 49 -2.35 8.16 -9.56
C VAL A 49 -1.78 7.33 -10.71
N SER A 50 -0.51 7.60 -11.06
CA SER A 50 0.28 6.78 -11.97
C SER A 50 1.57 6.35 -11.27
N LEU A 51 1.89 5.05 -11.36
CA LEU A 51 3.04 4.44 -10.69
C LEU A 51 3.45 3.17 -11.42
N ASN A 52 4.75 2.96 -11.61
CA ASN A 52 5.32 1.72 -12.10
C ASN A 52 6.10 1.04 -10.97
N ILE A 53 5.99 -0.27 -10.82
CA ILE A 53 6.75 -1.08 -9.87
C ILE A 53 7.54 -2.10 -10.67
N GLN A 54 8.86 -2.14 -10.46
CA GLN A 54 9.76 -3.05 -11.17
C GLN A 54 9.77 -4.43 -10.49
N ASP A 55 10.07 -5.47 -11.27
CA ASP A 55 10.19 -6.83 -10.72
C ASP A 55 11.32 -6.92 -9.68
N GLY A 56 11.02 -7.50 -8.50
CA GLY A 56 11.93 -7.57 -7.35
C GLY A 56 12.14 -6.24 -6.61
N GLU A 57 11.40 -5.16 -6.94
CA GLU A 57 11.47 -3.87 -6.25
C GLU A 57 10.60 -3.84 -5.00
N VAL A 58 11.03 -3.13 -3.97
CA VAL A 58 10.19 -2.73 -2.83
C VAL A 58 9.87 -1.24 -2.94
N VAL A 59 8.61 -0.93 -3.21
CA VAL A 59 8.10 0.44 -3.23
C VAL A 59 7.39 0.74 -1.91
N GLY A 60 7.91 1.69 -1.15
CA GLY A 60 7.25 2.22 0.05
C GLY A 60 6.19 3.26 -0.31
N LEU A 61 4.95 3.08 0.14
CA LEU A 61 3.88 4.06 -0.03
C LEU A 61 3.55 4.71 1.31
N VAL A 62 3.81 6.01 1.42
CA VAL A 62 3.75 6.77 2.68
C VAL A 62 2.85 7.98 2.56
N GLY A 63 2.29 8.42 3.68
CA GLY A 63 1.46 9.61 3.83
C GLY A 63 0.62 9.55 5.10
N GLU A 64 -0.01 10.66 5.47
CA GLU A 64 -0.88 10.75 6.65
C GLU A 64 -2.06 9.76 6.57
N SER A 65 -2.63 9.42 7.74
CA SER A 65 -3.81 8.56 7.81
C SER A 65 -4.98 9.15 6.99
N GLY A 66 -5.70 8.30 6.26
CA GLY A 66 -6.83 8.73 5.42
C GLY A 66 -6.44 9.37 4.07
N CYS A 67 -5.15 9.47 3.69
CA CYS A 67 -4.76 10.05 2.41
C CYS A 67 -4.97 9.14 1.18
N GLY A 68 -5.50 7.91 1.35
CA GLY A 68 -5.86 7.01 0.26
C GLY A 68 -4.92 5.82 0.02
N LYS A 69 -3.84 5.64 0.80
CA LYS A 69 -2.84 4.56 0.63
C LYS A 69 -3.45 3.15 0.56
N SER A 70 -4.22 2.77 1.59
CA SER A 70 -4.86 1.45 1.64
C SER A 70 -5.88 1.26 0.51
N THR A 71 -6.54 2.34 0.09
CA THR A 71 -7.45 2.30 -1.07
C THR A 71 -6.67 2.03 -2.36
N LEU A 72 -5.55 2.73 -2.57
CA LEU A 72 -4.68 2.48 -3.73
C LEU A 72 -4.13 1.04 -3.69
N GLY A 73 -3.66 0.57 -2.53
CA GLY A 73 -3.19 -0.81 -2.36
C GLY A 73 -4.27 -1.85 -2.71
N ARG A 74 -5.51 -1.63 -2.29
CA ARG A 74 -6.64 -2.52 -2.62
C ARG A 74 -7.01 -2.49 -4.10
N VAL A 75 -6.88 -1.34 -4.76
CA VAL A 75 -7.06 -1.24 -6.21
C VAL A 75 -5.95 -2.00 -6.94
N VAL A 76 -4.70 -1.81 -6.54
CA VAL A 76 -3.55 -2.52 -7.11
C VAL A 76 -3.63 -4.04 -6.87
N ALA A 77 -4.16 -4.47 -5.72
CA ALA A 77 -4.40 -5.88 -5.42
C ALA A 77 -5.65 -6.47 -6.10
N GLY A 78 -6.40 -5.69 -6.90
CA GLY A 78 -7.63 -6.15 -7.54
C GLY A 78 -8.81 -6.34 -6.58
N VAL A 79 -8.72 -5.92 -5.31
CA VAL A 79 -9.80 -5.99 -4.31
C VAL A 79 -10.88 -4.95 -4.59
N HIS A 80 -10.48 -3.81 -5.15
CA HIS A 80 -11.39 -2.75 -5.58
C HIS A 80 -11.16 -2.43 -7.05
N GLU A 81 -12.23 -2.35 -7.84
CA GLU A 81 -12.15 -1.79 -9.18
C GLU A 81 -11.86 -0.29 -9.12
N PRO A 82 -10.98 0.26 -9.98
CA PRO A 82 -10.81 1.69 -10.12
C PRO A 82 -12.10 2.35 -10.64
N SER A 83 -12.32 3.63 -10.31
CA SER A 83 -13.40 4.43 -10.90
C SER A 83 -13.01 4.98 -12.27
N ASP A 84 -11.72 5.25 -12.47
CA ASP A 84 -11.10 5.63 -13.75
C ASP A 84 -9.66 5.10 -13.78
N GLY A 85 -9.09 4.98 -14.97
CA GLY A 85 -7.76 4.43 -15.19
C GLY A 85 -7.75 2.91 -15.16
N ASN A 86 -6.56 2.32 -15.13
CA ASN A 86 -6.38 0.87 -15.07
C ASN A 86 -5.10 0.47 -14.34
N VAL A 87 -5.06 -0.79 -13.89
CA VAL A 87 -3.87 -1.42 -13.33
C VAL A 87 -3.45 -2.56 -14.25
N LEU A 88 -2.19 -2.57 -14.65
CA LEU A 88 -1.62 -3.65 -15.44
C LEU A 88 -0.73 -4.52 -14.54
N PHE A 89 -0.90 -5.82 -14.61
CA PHE A 89 0.02 -6.80 -14.06
C PHE A 89 0.71 -7.54 -15.21
N ARG A 90 2.05 -7.46 -15.27
CA ARG A 90 2.85 -7.99 -16.38
C ARG A 90 2.30 -7.55 -17.75
N GLY A 91 1.91 -6.28 -17.89
CA GLY A 91 1.37 -5.69 -19.11
C GLY A 91 -0.09 -6.01 -19.44
N LYS A 92 -0.77 -6.86 -18.66
CA LYS A 92 -2.20 -7.18 -18.84
C LYS A 92 -3.05 -6.42 -17.82
N ALA A 93 -4.15 -5.77 -18.27
CA ALA A 93 -5.09 -5.11 -17.35
C ALA A 93 -5.75 -6.15 -16.43
N ILE A 94 -5.77 -5.88 -15.12
CA ILE A 94 -6.40 -6.79 -14.16
C ILE A 94 -7.93 -6.61 -14.11
N GLU A 95 -8.42 -5.45 -14.51
CA GLU A 95 -9.84 -5.16 -14.61
C GLU A 95 -10.46 -5.92 -15.78
N GLY A 96 -11.59 -6.56 -15.52
CA GLY A 96 -12.34 -7.30 -16.54
C GLY A 96 -11.74 -8.66 -16.92
N LEU A 97 -10.68 -9.11 -16.24
CA LEU A 97 -10.19 -10.49 -16.39
C LEU A 97 -11.29 -11.48 -15.99
N THR A 98 -11.37 -12.59 -16.73
CA THR A 98 -12.34 -13.67 -16.47
C THR A 98 -11.66 -15.03 -16.60
N GLY A 99 -12.27 -16.06 -16.00
CA GLY A 99 -11.78 -17.43 -16.12
C GLY A 99 -10.36 -17.63 -15.56
N THR A 100 -9.50 -18.29 -16.29
CA THR A 100 -8.15 -18.68 -15.90
C THR A 100 -7.22 -17.47 -15.69
N ASP A 101 -7.33 -16.42 -16.52
CA ASP A 101 -6.48 -15.22 -16.40
C ASP A 101 -6.78 -14.46 -15.10
N ALA A 102 -8.06 -14.35 -14.71
CA ALA A 102 -8.45 -13.74 -13.44
C ALA A 102 -7.94 -14.56 -12.24
N GLN A 103 -8.02 -15.88 -12.33
CA GLN A 103 -7.52 -16.78 -11.29
C GLN A 103 -6.00 -16.67 -11.16
N GLU A 104 -5.26 -16.66 -12.27
CA GLU A 104 -3.80 -16.50 -12.27
C GLU A 104 -3.40 -15.16 -11.64
N ALA A 105 -4.01 -14.05 -12.07
CA ALA A 105 -3.73 -12.74 -11.50
C ALA A 105 -4.02 -12.70 -9.98
N ALA A 106 -5.14 -13.29 -9.54
CA ALA A 106 -5.51 -13.35 -8.13
C ALA A 106 -4.53 -14.17 -7.28
N LEU A 107 -3.91 -15.22 -7.84
CA LEU A 107 -2.89 -16.00 -7.13
C LEU A 107 -1.55 -15.27 -7.09
N LYS A 108 -1.19 -14.59 -8.17
CA LYS A 108 0.10 -13.92 -8.32
C LYS A 108 0.18 -12.57 -7.59
N ILE A 109 -0.97 -11.93 -7.36
CA ILE A 109 -1.07 -10.69 -6.58
C ILE A 109 -1.75 -11.01 -5.26
N GLN A 110 -1.02 -10.91 -4.14
CA GLN A 110 -1.57 -11.17 -2.82
C GLN A 110 -1.52 -9.93 -1.93
N MET A 111 -2.43 -9.87 -0.95
CA MET A 111 -2.51 -8.77 0.00
C MET A 111 -2.38 -9.26 1.44
N ILE A 112 -1.51 -8.61 2.20
CA ILE A 112 -1.37 -8.78 3.65
C ILE A 112 -2.03 -7.57 4.32
N PHE A 113 -3.10 -7.83 5.09
CA PHE A 113 -3.93 -6.78 5.68
C PHE A 113 -3.37 -6.25 6.99
N GLN A 114 -3.78 -5.04 7.35
CA GLN A 114 -3.38 -4.30 8.54
C GLN A 114 -3.70 -5.03 9.84
N ASP A 115 -4.90 -5.61 9.95
CA ASP A 115 -5.33 -6.34 11.15
C ASP A 115 -5.25 -7.86 10.93
N PRO A 116 -4.28 -8.53 11.58
CA PRO A 116 -4.15 -9.97 11.48
C PRO A 116 -5.35 -10.74 12.05
N MET A 117 -6.07 -10.15 13.00
CA MET A 117 -7.24 -10.81 13.62
C MET A 117 -8.42 -10.88 12.68
N SER A 118 -8.79 -9.75 12.07
CA SER A 118 -9.93 -9.68 11.16
C SER A 118 -9.67 -10.39 9.83
N SER A 119 -8.39 -10.58 9.46
CA SER A 119 -8.00 -11.23 8.21
C SER A 119 -7.99 -12.76 8.27
N LEU A 120 -8.01 -13.37 9.47
CA LEU A 120 -7.99 -14.82 9.65
C LEU A 120 -9.36 -15.32 10.15
N ASN A 121 -9.89 -16.39 9.55
CA ASN A 121 -11.11 -17.01 10.05
C ASN A 121 -10.84 -17.69 11.40
N PRO A 122 -11.41 -17.20 12.52
CA PRO A 122 -11.10 -17.73 13.87
C PRO A 122 -11.62 -19.15 14.11
N ARG A 123 -12.45 -19.68 13.22
CA ARG A 123 -13.05 -21.03 13.32
C ARG A 123 -12.24 -22.09 12.59
N LEU A 124 -11.25 -21.69 11.76
CA LEU A 124 -10.36 -22.58 11.04
C LEU A 124 -9.05 -22.77 11.80
N ARG A 125 -8.44 -23.94 11.65
CA ARG A 125 -7.08 -24.21 12.13
C ARG A 125 -6.05 -23.54 11.22
N VAL A 126 -4.85 -23.31 11.73
CA VAL A 126 -3.77 -22.69 10.96
C VAL A 126 -3.46 -23.46 9.68
N GLN A 127 -3.40 -24.80 9.76
CA GLN A 127 -3.19 -25.65 8.57
C GLN A 127 -4.26 -25.42 7.49
N ASP A 128 -5.53 -25.25 7.90
CA ASP A 128 -6.63 -25.06 6.97
C ASP A 128 -6.59 -23.65 6.35
N ILE A 129 -6.22 -22.63 7.14
CA ILE A 129 -6.06 -21.25 6.68
C ILE A 129 -4.95 -21.12 5.63
N ILE A 130 -3.83 -21.84 5.83
CA ILE A 130 -2.69 -21.81 4.90
C ILE A 130 -2.93 -22.73 3.71
N GLY A 131 -3.54 -23.92 3.93
CA GLY A 131 -3.62 -24.98 2.96
C GLY A 131 -4.81 -24.96 2.01
N GLU A 132 -5.90 -24.21 2.35
CA GLU A 132 -7.12 -24.19 1.55
C GLU A 132 -6.88 -23.70 0.13
N ALA A 133 -6.32 -22.51 -0.04
CA ALA A 133 -6.11 -21.91 -1.35
C ALA A 133 -5.14 -22.73 -2.25
N PRO A 134 -3.97 -23.18 -1.77
CA PRO A 134 -3.08 -24.02 -2.59
C PRO A 134 -3.75 -25.29 -3.13
N VAL A 135 -4.58 -25.96 -2.35
CA VAL A 135 -5.30 -27.16 -2.80
C VAL A 135 -6.39 -26.82 -3.81
N VAL A 136 -7.23 -25.83 -3.50
CA VAL A 136 -8.36 -25.43 -4.37
C VAL A 136 -7.87 -24.98 -5.75
N HIS A 137 -6.71 -24.30 -5.79
CA HIS A 137 -6.14 -23.79 -7.04
C HIS A 137 -5.08 -24.69 -7.67
N GLY A 138 -4.88 -25.90 -7.13
CA GLY A 138 -3.98 -26.91 -7.73
C GLY A 138 -2.50 -26.55 -7.65
N VAL A 139 -2.08 -25.70 -6.69
CA VAL A 139 -0.67 -25.40 -6.41
C VAL A 139 0.00 -26.61 -5.77
N VAL A 140 -0.75 -27.37 -4.97
CA VAL A 140 -0.30 -28.59 -4.32
C VAL A 140 -1.43 -29.63 -4.29
N ASP A 141 -1.08 -30.91 -4.45
CA ASP A 141 -2.04 -31.99 -4.32
C ASP A 141 -2.48 -32.18 -2.86
N SER A 142 -3.75 -32.52 -2.65
CA SER A 142 -4.33 -32.73 -1.32
C SER A 142 -3.58 -33.77 -0.47
N GLY A 143 -2.92 -34.73 -1.10
CA GLY A 143 -2.10 -35.74 -0.41
C GLY A 143 -0.81 -35.17 0.19
N ASN A 144 -0.28 -34.08 -0.35
CA ASN A 144 0.99 -33.45 0.06
C ASN A 144 0.78 -32.16 0.88
N ILE A 145 -0.46 -31.79 1.19
CA ILE A 145 -0.78 -30.49 1.81
C ILE A 145 -0.17 -30.33 3.20
N THR A 146 -0.08 -31.41 3.99
CA THR A 146 0.48 -31.36 5.34
C THR A 146 1.94 -30.93 5.31
N ASP A 147 2.76 -31.60 4.51
CA ASP A 147 4.20 -31.32 4.37
C ASP A 147 4.41 -29.92 3.79
N TYR A 148 3.59 -29.52 2.82
CA TYR A 148 3.63 -28.18 2.23
C TYR A 148 3.33 -27.06 3.25
N VAL A 149 2.29 -27.24 4.06
CA VAL A 149 1.93 -26.29 5.11
C VAL A 149 3.04 -26.18 6.17
N GLU A 150 3.61 -27.31 6.57
CA GLU A 150 4.73 -27.34 7.52
C GLU A 150 5.96 -26.60 6.98
N GLU A 151 6.29 -26.78 5.69
CA GLU A 151 7.36 -26.04 5.03
C GLU A 151 7.09 -24.54 5.04
N ILE A 152 5.89 -24.10 4.66
CA ILE A 152 5.52 -22.68 4.66
C ILE A 152 5.55 -22.10 6.09
N MET A 153 5.09 -22.85 7.10
CA MET A 153 5.16 -22.43 8.50
C MET A 153 6.61 -22.21 8.96
N LEU A 154 7.50 -23.14 8.65
CA LEU A 154 8.93 -23.02 8.95
C LEU A 154 9.54 -21.79 8.26
N ARG A 155 9.17 -21.54 6.99
CA ARG A 155 9.66 -20.40 6.20
C ARG A 155 9.30 -19.05 6.83
N VAL A 156 8.13 -18.96 7.48
CA VAL A 156 7.74 -17.74 8.21
C VAL A 156 8.16 -17.74 9.69
N GLY A 157 8.90 -18.76 10.15
CA GLY A 157 9.39 -18.90 11.51
C GLY A 157 8.30 -19.28 12.52
N LEU A 158 7.34 -20.10 12.10
CA LEU A 158 6.34 -20.74 12.96
C LEU A 158 6.69 -22.22 13.15
N ASP A 159 6.48 -22.74 14.36
CA ASP A 159 6.64 -24.15 14.68
C ASP A 159 5.51 -24.97 14.02
N PRO A 160 5.82 -25.98 13.18
CA PRO A 160 4.81 -26.82 12.53
C PRO A 160 3.88 -27.54 13.51
N SER A 161 4.32 -27.82 14.74
CA SER A 161 3.47 -28.43 15.77
C SER A 161 2.23 -27.59 16.10
N TYR A 162 2.22 -26.31 15.72
CA TYR A 162 1.10 -25.38 15.92
C TYR A 162 0.07 -25.44 14.78
N ALA A 163 0.27 -26.22 13.72
CA ALA A 163 -0.61 -26.31 12.56
C ALA A 163 -2.08 -26.60 12.92
N ARG A 164 -2.32 -27.38 13.98
CA ARG A 164 -3.68 -27.75 14.44
C ARG A 164 -4.32 -26.73 15.40
N ARG A 165 -3.61 -25.65 15.77
CA ARG A 165 -4.14 -24.59 16.65
C ARG A 165 -5.02 -23.62 15.88
N TYR A 166 -5.82 -22.86 16.64
CA TYR A 166 -6.68 -21.79 16.10
C TYR A 166 -6.03 -20.41 16.27
N PRO A 167 -6.35 -19.41 15.42
CA PRO A 167 -5.74 -18.08 15.45
C PRO A 167 -5.76 -17.39 16.82
N HIS A 168 -6.81 -17.55 17.61
CA HIS A 168 -6.93 -16.94 18.93
C HIS A 168 -5.90 -17.47 19.96
N GLN A 169 -5.23 -18.59 19.69
CA GLN A 169 -4.20 -19.19 20.56
C GLN A 169 -2.78 -18.65 20.28
N PHE A 170 -2.64 -17.63 19.41
CA PHE A 170 -1.37 -17.05 18.99
C PHE A 170 -1.23 -15.59 19.43
N SER A 171 0.02 -15.13 19.60
CA SER A 171 0.34 -13.73 19.79
C SER A 171 0.07 -12.91 18.52
N GLY A 172 0.02 -11.58 18.61
CA GLY A 172 -0.14 -10.68 17.46
C GLY A 172 0.89 -10.94 16.35
N GLY A 173 2.15 -11.02 16.69
CA GLY A 173 3.23 -11.29 15.74
C GLY A 173 3.16 -12.69 15.11
N GLN A 174 2.72 -13.71 15.87
CA GLN A 174 2.50 -15.04 15.30
C GLN A 174 1.30 -15.05 14.34
N ARG A 175 0.22 -14.35 14.63
CA ARG A 175 -0.93 -14.20 13.71
C ARG A 175 -0.52 -13.48 12.43
N GLN A 176 0.33 -12.46 12.55
CA GLN A 176 0.88 -11.78 11.37
C GLN A 176 1.67 -12.76 10.50
N ARG A 177 2.50 -13.62 11.10
CA ARG A 177 3.24 -14.67 10.38
C ARG A 177 2.29 -15.69 9.72
N ILE A 178 1.16 -16.03 10.34
CA ILE A 178 0.11 -16.88 9.72
C ILE A 178 -0.49 -16.18 8.50
N GLY A 179 -0.77 -14.87 8.57
CA GLY A 179 -1.25 -14.08 7.44
C GLY A 179 -0.24 -14.03 6.28
N ILE A 180 1.06 -13.86 6.60
CA ILE A 180 2.15 -13.92 5.62
C ILE A 180 2.23 -15.32 5.01
N ALA A 181 2.17 -16.39 5.83
CA ALA A 181 2.19 -17.78 5.37
C ALA A 181 1.05 -18.08 4.39
N ARG A 182 -0.17 -17.62 4.69
CA ARG A 182 -1.33 -17.76 3.82
C ARG A 182 -1.10 -17.09 2.47
N ALA A 183 -0.57 -15.87 2.46
CA ALA A 183 -0.27 -15.15 1.22
C ALA A 183 0.82 -15.85 0.39
N LEU A 184 1.87 -16.38 1.03
CA LEU A 184 2.96 -17.08 0.37
C LEU A 184 2.56 -18.47 -0.17
N ALA A 185 1.56 -19.11 0.43
CA ALA A 185 1.18 -20.48 0.09
C ALA A 185 0.68 -20.64 -1.35
N VAL A 186 0.23 -19.56 -2.00
CA VAL A 186 -0.17 -19.57 -3.41
C VAL A 186 0.95 -19.12 -4.37
N GLN A 187 2.19 -18.98 -3.87
CA GLN A 187 3.38 -18.60 -4.63
C GLN A 187 3.19 -17.31 -5.44
N PRO A 188 2.93 -16.18 -4.74
CA PRO A 188 2.74 -14.88 -5.39
C PRO A 188 4.05 -14.36 -5.99
N ASP A 189 3.92 -13.46 -6.97
CA ASP A 189 5.04 -12.68 -7.50
C ASP A 189 5.05 -11.27 -6.89
N PHE A 190 3.87 -10.77 -6.47
CA PHE A 190 3.68 -9.42 -5.96
C PHE A 190 2.84 -9.41 -4.68
N LEU A 191 3.32 -8.72 -3.66
CA LEU A 191 2.64 -8.55 -2.38
C LEU A 191 2.33 -7.08 -2.08
N VAL A 192 1.06 -6.80 -1.79
CA VAL A 192 0.63 -5.53 -1.18
C VAL A 192 0.59 -5.71 0.33
N CYS A 193 1.48 -5.04 1.06
CA CYS A 193 1.56 -5.08 2.52
C CYS A 193 0.91 -3.81 3.09
N ASP A 194 -0.37 -3.89 3.49
CA ASP A 194 -1.14 -2.75 4.00
C ASP A 194 -0.97 -2.64 5.52
N GLU A 195 -0.11 -1.71 5.98
CA GLU A 195 0.23 -1.45 7.38
C GLU A 195 0.49 -2.73 8.21
N SER A 196 1.11 -3.71 7.57
CA SER A 196 1.25 -5.09 8.04
C SER A 196 2.08 -5.27 9.33
N VAL A 197 2.72 -4.22 9.82
CA VAL A 197 3.53 -4.23 11.06
C VAL A 197 3.10 -3.18 12.09
N ALA A 198 2.14 -2.31 11.76
CA ALA A 198 1.78 -1.15 12.57
C ALA A 198 1.19 -1.49 13.96
N ALA A 199 0.55 -2.64 14.09
CA ALA A 199 -0.08 -3.10 15.35
C ALA A 199 0.84 -3.96 16.22
N LEU A 200 2.13 -4.07 15.88
CA LEU A 200 3.10 -4.93 16.56
C LEU A 200 4.04 -4.12 17.46
N ASP A 201 4.47 -4.74 18.57
CA ASP A 201 5.53 -4.18 19.41
C ASP A 201 6.84 -4.04 18.61
N VAL A 202 7.65 -3.03 18.92
CA VAL A 202 8.88 -2.67 18.17
C VAL A 202 9.81 -3.87 17.93
N SER A 203 10.01 -4.73 18.93
CA SER A 203 10.88 -5.91 18.79
C SER A 203 10.30 -6.96 17.84
N ILE A 204 9.00 -7.15 17.85
CA ILE A 204 8.28 -8.07 16.96
C ILE A 204 8.21 -7.48 15.55
N GLN A 205 7.99 -6.18 15.43
CA GLN A 205 8.03 -5.45 14.16
C GLN A 205 9.37 -5.66 13.45
N ALA A 206 10.51 -5.48 14.14
CA ALA A 206 11.83 -5.72 13.57
C ALA A 206 12.00 -7.16 13.05
N GLN A 207 11.50 -8.16 13.79
CA GLN A 207 11.54 -9.57 13.35
C GLN A 207 10.72 -9.82 12.09
N VAL A 208 9.54 -9.19 11.97
CA VAL A 208 8.68 -9.33 10.78
C VAL A 208 9.27 -8.59 9.58
N LEU A 209 9.92 -7.43 9.78
CA LEU A 209 10.64 -6.72 8.72
C LEU A 209 11.81 -7.55 8.18
N ASN A 210 12.63 -8.14 9.07
CA ASN A 210 13.69 -9.06 8.66
C ASN A 210 13.15 -10.29 7.92
N LEU A 211 11.94 -10.77 8.29
CA LEU A 211 11.26 -11.83 7.55
C LEU A 211 10.91 -11.37 6.13
N PHE A 212 10.35 -10.18 5.93
CA PHE A 212 10.04 -9.64 4.59
C PHE A 212 11.30 -9.49 3.73
N MET A 213 12.41 -8.98 4.28
CA MET A 213 13.69 -8.87 3.56
C MET A 213 14.20 -10.23 3.11
N ARG A 214 14.23 -11.22 4.00
CA ARG A 214 14.64 -12.58 3.68
C ARG A 214 13.75 -13.22 2.60
N LEU A 215 12.42 -13.09 2.73
CA LEU A 215 11.48 -13.64 1.75
C LEU A 215 11.63 -12.97 0.37
N ARG A 216 11.94 -11.68 0.34
CA ARG A 216 12.27 -10.98 -0.91
C ARG A 216 13.46 -11.61 -1.61
N GLU A 217 14.55 -11.84 -0.88
CA GLU A 217 15.77 -12.42 -1.43
C GLU A 217 15.59 -13.88 -1.86
N GLU A 218 14.93 -14.70 -1.01
CA GLU A 218 14.74 -16.15 -1.28
C GLU A 218 13.77 -16.42 -2.43
N LEU A 219 12.73 -15.60 -2.59
CA LEU A 219 11.61 -15.84 -3.52
C LEU A 219 11.53 -14.80 -4.64
N ASN A 220 12.45 -13.84 -4.71
CA ASN A 220 12.43 -12.71 -5.64
C ASN A 220 11.09 -11.95 -5.64
N LEU A 221 10.52 -11.69 -4.45
CA LEU A 221 9.22 -11.05 -4.31
C LEU A 221 9.31 -9.54 -4.55
N THR A 222 8.27 -9.02 -5.17
CA THR A 222 8.05 -7.58 -5.34
C THR A 222 7.04 -7.09 -4.31
N TYR A 223 7.28 -5.92 -3.69
CA TYR A 223 6.38 -5.37 -2.67
C TYR A 223 5.88 -3.97 -3.00
N LEU A 224 4.59 -3.73 -2.75
CA LEU A 224 4.06 -2.41 -2.43
C LEU A 224 3.85 -2.35 -0.91
N PHE A 225 4.75 -1.69 -0.20
CA PHE A 225 4.76 -1.64 1.26
C PHE A 225 4.14 -0.33 1.75
N ILE A 226 2.93 -0.42 2.29
CA ILE A 226 2.16 0.73 2.80
C ILE A 226 2.44 0.87 4.28
N SER A 227 2.93 2.04 4.70
CA SER A 227 3.16 2.35 6.09
C SER A 227 2.98 3.85 6.36
N HIS A 228 2.63 4.19 7.60
CA HIS A 228 2.73 5.55 8.12
C HIS A 228 4.04 5.76 8.91
N ASP A 229 4.79 4.69 9.20
CA ASP A 229 6.09 4.73 9.85
C ASP A 229 7.20 4.88 8.80
N LEU A 230 7.78 6.08 8.75
CA LEU A 230 8.86 6.42 7.81
C LEU A 230 10.15 5.64 8.09
N GLY A 231 10.45 5.31 9.36
CA GLY A 231 11.63 4.52 9.70
C GLY A 231 11.57 3.09 9.15
N VAL A 232 10.37 2.50 9.15
CA VAL A 232 10.13 1.19 8.53
C VAL A 232 10.36 1.24 7.02
N VAL A 233 9.84 2.28 6.37
CA VAL A 233 9.95 2.47 4.91
C VAL A 233 11.40 2.76 4.52
N GLU A 234 12.11 3.59 5.27
CA GLU A 234 13.54 3.87 5.07
C GLU A 234 14.39 2.59 5.07
N HIS A 235 14.05 1.65 5.95
CA HIS A 235 14.80 0.40 6.11
C HIS A 235 14.53 -0.65 5.02
N LEU A 236 13.28 -0.72 4.52
CA LEU A 236 12.83 -1.82 3.67
C LEU A 236 12.78 -1.46 2.18
N SER A 237 12.53 -0.19 1.84
CA SER A 237 12.15 0.20 0.48
C SER A 237 13.35 0.64 -0.37
N ASP A 238 13.32 0.30 -1.65
CA ASP A 238 14.29 0.81 -2.64
C ASP A 238 13.91 2.22 -3.09
N ARG A 239 12.59 2.47 -3.21
CA ARG A 239 12.00 3.73 -3.66
C ARG A 239 10.77 4.05 -2.84
N VAL A 240 10.52 5.34 -2.60
CA VAL A 240 9.38 5.80 -1.80
C VAL A 240 8.47 6.70 -2.62
N VAL A 241 7.18 6.47 -2.45
CA VAL A 241 6.08 7.25 -3.01
C VAL A 241 5.35 7.95 -1.87
N ILE A 242 5.34 9.27 -1.90
CA ILE A 242 4.62 10.09 -0.92
C ILE A 242 3.24 10.45 -1.45
N MET A 243 2.21 10.12 -0.68
CA MET A 243 0.82 10.35 -1.05
C MET A 243 0.17 11.37 -0.11
N TYR A 244 -0.52 12.36 -0.66
CA TYR A 244 -1.29 13.36 0.07
C TYR A 244 -2.67 13.54 -0.56
N LEU A 245 -3.72 13.40 0.24
CA LEU A 245 -5.12 13.61 -0.13
C LEU A 245 -5.47 13.06 -1.53
N GLY A 246 -5.25 11.74 -1.71
CA GLY A 246 -5.55 11.00 -2.94
C GLY A 246 -4.51 11.10 -4.04
N ARG A 247 -3.48 11.93 -3.93
CA ARG A 247 -2.49 12.18 -5.00
C ARG A 247 -1.07 11.83 -4.58
N VAL A 248 -0.28 11.39 -5.54
CA VAL A 248 1.18 11.27 -5.39
C VAL A 248 1.78 12.67 -5.50
N VAL A 249 2.60 13.05 -4.52
CA VAL A 249 3.23 14.38 -4.46
C VAL A 249 4.75 14.33 -4.64
N GLU A 250 5.39 13.23 -4.28
CA GLU A 250 6.82 13.01 -4.50
C GLU A 250 7.13 11.53 -4.68
N VAL A 251 8.07 11.21 -5.58
CA VAL A 251 8.63 9.86 -5.77
C VAL A 251 10.14 10.00 -5.89
N ALA A 252 10.89 9.25 -5.13
CA ALA A 252 12.35 9.23 -5.22
C ALA A 252 12.94 7.91 -4.69
N PRO A 253 14.17 7.56 -5.06
CA PRO A 253 14.97 6.55 -4.35
C PRO A 253 15.02 6.87 -2.85
N THR A 254 14.95 5.84 -2.01
CA THR A 254 14.84 5.99 -0.56
C THR A 254 15.94 6.90 0.02
N GLU A 255 17.19 6.67 -0.33
CA GLU A 255 18.32 7.46 0.17
C GLU A 255 18.18 8.96 -0.16
N ILE A 256 17.71 9.28 -1.37
CA ILE A 256 17.52 10.67 -1.81
C ILE A 256 16.36 11.31 -1.07
N LEU A 257 15.22 10.62 -0.97
CA LEU A 257 14.03 11.17 -0.31
C LEU A 257 14.29 11.50 1.16
N PHE A 258 15.05 10.65 1.88
CA PHE A 258 15.32 10.85 3.30
C PHE A 258 16.46 11.87 3.56
N SER A 259 17.39 12.04 2.60
CA SER A 259 18.48 13.03 2.74
C SER A 259 18.11 14.42 2.23
N ASP A 260 17.38 14.51 1.12
CA ASP A 260 17.05 15.77 0.43
C ASP A 260 15.60 15.75 -0.12
N PRO A 261 14.57 15.79 0.73
CA PRO A 261 13.17 15.83 0.30
C PRO A 261 12.86 17.13 -0.46
N ASN A 262 12.20 17.02 -1.62
CA ASN A 262 11.87 18.16 -2.46
C ASN A 262 10.54 18.82 -2.09
N HIS A 263 9.45 18.01 -2.02
CA HIS A 263 8.11 18.55 -1.80
C HIS A 263 7.96 19.07 -0.36
N PRO A 264 7.36 20.28 -0.13
CA PRO A 264 7.19 20.82 1.22
C PRO A 264 6.43 19.93 2.20
N TYR A 265 5.52 19.10 1.72
CA TYR A 265 4.83 18.10 2.54
C TYR A 265 5.79 16.98 3.00
N THR A 266 6.63 16.47 2.11
CA THR A 266 7.64 15.45 2.45
C THR A 266 8.64 16.01 3.48
N GLN A 267 9.07 17.27 3.29
CA GLN A 267 9.94 17.95 4.26
C GLN A 267 9.30 18.01 5.66
N ALA A 268 8.00 18.31 5.71
CA ALA A 268 7.26 18.39 6.96
C ALA A 268 7.07 17.00 7.61
N LEU A 269 6.71 15.97 6.83
CA LEU A 269 6.62 14.58 7.32
C LEU A 269 7.94 14.08 7.91
N LEU A 270 9.06 14.29 7.21
CA LEU A 270 10.39 13.85 7.67
C LEU A 270 10.88 14.65 8.89
N ALA A 271 10.40 15.88 9.06
CA ALA A 271 10.71 16.66 10.24
C ALA A 271 10.05 16.12 11.53
N GLU A 272 8.99 15.34 11.41
CA GLU A 272 8.29 14.67 12.52
C GLU A 272 8.98 13.38 12.98
N VAL A 273 9.89 12.79 12.17
CA VAL A 273 10.60 11.56 12.52
C VAL A 273 11.65 11.86 13.59
N PRO A 274 11.57 11.21 14.77
CA PRO A 274 12.59 11.36 15.81
C PRO A 274 13.93 10.77 15.33
N ARG A 275 14.96 11.60 15.16
CA ARG A 275 16.34 11.13 14.90
C ARG A 275 17.15 11.21 16.20
N LEU A 276 17.83 10.12 16.55
CA LEU A 276 18.62 10.01 17.79
C LEU A 276 19.78 11.03 17.87
N GLU A 277 20.23 11.56 16.73
CA GLU A 277 21.43 12.40 16.63
C GLU A 277 21.22 13.89 16.96
N THR A 278 19.99 14.37 17.12
CA THR A 278 19.72 15.79 17.36
C THR A 278 18.89 16.06 18.62
N ARG A 279 19.58 16.23 19.75
CA ARG A 279 19.00 16.63 21.06
C ARG A 279 18.26 17.98 21.08
N GLN A 280 18.22 18.76 19.99
CA GLN A 280 17.71 20.15 19.99
C GLN A 280 16.83 20.53 18.80
N ARG A 281 16.23 19.61 18.05
CA ARG A 281 15.23 20.02 17.04
C ARG A 281 13.91 20.38 17.73
N LYS A 282 13.43 21.61 17.48
CA LYS A 282 12.05 21.99 17.79
C LYS A 282 11.14 21.16 16.91
N PHE A 283 10.27 20.42 17.54
CA PHE A 283 9.17 19.71 16.87
C PHE A 283 8.32 20.76 16.13
N ALA A 284 8.28 20.72 14.82
CA ALA A 284 7.47 21.60 13.99
C ALA A 284 6.46 20.73 13.21
N PRO A 285 5.32 20.36 13.85
CA PRO A 285 4.31 19.55 13.18
C PRO A 285 3.76 20.27 11.96
N VAL A 286 3.29 19.51 10.97
CA VAL A 286 2.59 20.06 9.82
C VAL A 286 1.38 20.85 10.31
N LYS A 287 1.40 22.18 10.15
CA LYS A 287 0.35 23.06 10.66
C LYS A 287 -0.98 22.86 9.92
N GLY A 288 -2.08 22.93 10.63
CA GLY A 288 -3.44 22.89 10.09
C GLY A 288 -4.00 21.46 9.99
N GLU A 289 -5.31 21.37 9.86
CA GLU A 289 -6.04 20.12 9.69
C GLU A 289 -5.93 19.61 8.25
N ILE A 290 -6.01 18.28 8.08
CA ILE A 290 -6.06 17.65 6.77
C ILE A 290 -7.40 18.03 6.11
N PRO A 291 -7.41 18.60 4.89
CA PRO A 291 -8.66 18.93 4.20
C PRO A 291 -9.50 17.67 3.94
N SER A 292 -10.82 17.88 3.84
CA SER A 292 -11.75 16.77 3.59
C SER A 292 -11.54 16.17 2.18
N PRO A 293 -11.50 14.84 2.05
CA PRO A 293 -11.48 14.17 0.74
C PRO A 293 -12.85 14.23 0.01
N ILE A 294 -13.90 14.75 0.66
CA ILE A 294 -15.22 14.99 0.05
C ILE A 294 -15.18 16.26 -0.80
N ASP A 295 -14.51 17.29 -0.29
CA ASP A 295 -14.34 18.58 -0.97
C ASP A 295 -12.85 18.96 -0.94
N PRO A 296 -12.02 18.35 -1.79
CA PRO A 296 -10.59 18.61 -1.81
C PRO A 296 -10.31 20.03 -2.31
N PRO A 297 -9.28 20.71 -1.76
CA PRO A 297 -8.89 22.05 -2.19
C PRO A 297 -8.62 22.14 -3.69
N THR A 298 -8.99 23.25 -4.32
CA THR A 298 -8.62 23.55 -5.71
C THR A 298 -7.10 23.69 -5.85
N GLY A 299 -6.56 23.44 -7.03
CA GLY A 299 -5.13 23.57 -7.27
C GLY A 299 -4.29 22.49 -6.57
N CYS A 300 -3.21 22.88 -5.93
CA CYS A 300 -2.38 22.00 -5.12
C CYS A 300 -3.11 21.62 -3.83
N HIS A 301 -3.39 20.34 -3.61
CA HIS A 301 -4.13 19.89 -2.42
C HIS A 301 -3.43 20.26 -1.10
N PHE A 302 -2.10 20.41 -1.11
CA PHE A 302 -1.34 20.78 0.09
C PHE A 302 -1.29 22.30 0.35
N HIS A 303 -1.74 23.15 -0.59
CA HIS A 303 -1.59 24.62 -0.45
C HIS A 303 -2.13 25.21 0.87
N PRO A 304 -3.25 24.70 1.50
CA PRO A 304 -3.75 25.28 2.75
C PRO A 304 -2.79 25.09 3.94
N ARG A 305 -1.91 24.09 3.86
CA ARG A 305 -0.95 23.72 4.91
C ARG A 305 0.51 24.03 4.51
N CYS A 306 0.72 24.47 3.26
CA CYS A 306 2.06 24.70 2.71
C CYS A 306 2.62 26.05 3.16
N PRO A 307 3.77 26.09 3.88
CA PRO A 307 4.38 27.36 4.29
C PRO A 307 4.97 28.15 3.12
N LYS A 308 5.09 27.53 1.95
CA LYS A 308 5.65 28.12 0.72
C LYS A 308 4.58 28.34 -0.36
N ALA A 309 3.28 28.32 0.00
CA ALA A 309 2.19 28.50 -0.96
C ALA A 309 2.19 29.90 -1.56
N PHE A 310 1.88 29.99 -2.87
CA PHE A 310 1.73 31.24 -3.61
C PHE A 310 0.50 31.17 -4.55
N ALA A 311 0.18 32.25 -5.24
CA ALA A 311 -1.08 32.41 -5.98
C ALA A 311 -1.41 31.22 -6.93
N ARG A 312 -0.43 30.72 -7.67
CA ARG A 312 -0.61 29.60 -8.60
C ARG A 312 -1.02 28.30 -7.88
N CYS A 313 -0.53 28.08 -6.65
CA CYS A 313 -0.87 26.90 -5.87
C CYS A 313 -2.37 26.79 -5.55
N HIS A 314 -3.10 27.90 -5.51
CA HIS A 314 -4.54 27.92 -5.26
C HIS A 314 -5.38 27.62 -6.51
N GLN A 315 -4.84 27.82 -7.69
CA GLN A 315 -5.57 27.79 -8.96
C GLN A 315 -5.24 26.56 -9.81
N GLU A 316 -3.97 26.14 -9.83
CA GLU A 316 -3.48 25.08 -10.70
C GLU A 316 -3.01 23.87 -9.89
N THR A 317 -3.41 22.67 -10.35
CA THR A 317 -2.88 21.42 -9.81
C THR A 317 -1.48 21.17 -10.39
N PRO A 318 -0.43 21.02 -9.56
CA PRO A 318 0.88 20.69 -10.05
C PRO A 318 0.91 19.27 -10.64
N ALA A 319 1.51 19.12 -11.80
CA ALA A 319 1.76 17.81 -12.39
C ALA A 319 2.95 17.14 -11.69
N LEU A 320 2.90 15.82 -11.54
CA LEU A 320 4.06 15.04 -11.11
C LEU A 320 5.09 15.04 -12.25
N LYS A 321 6.18 15.76 -12.07
CA LYS A 321 7.24 15.95 -13.09
C LYS A 321 8.56 15.38 -12.58
N GLU A 322 9.35 14.84 -13.49
CA GLU A 322 10.73 14.48 -13.21
C GLU A 322 11.56 15.76 -13.01
N ILE A 323 12.20 15.87 -11.84
CA ILE A 323 13.05 16.99 -11.46
C ILE A 323 14.54 16.63 -11.56
N GLU A 324 14.85 15.36 -11.39
CA GLU A 324 16.15 14.72 -11.55
C GLU A 324 15.92 13.25 -11.94
N SER A 325 16.99 12.55 -12.33
CA SER A 325 16.88 11.12 -12.70
C SER A 325 16.20 10.30 -11.62
N ASN A 326 15.08 9.65 -11.95
CA ASN A 326 14.24 8.83 -11.04
C ASN A 326 13.66 9.60 -9.83
N ARG A 327 13.61 10.93 -9.88
CA ARG A 327 13.06 11.78 -8.84
C ARG A 327 11.95 12.66 -9.41
N PHE A 328 10.73 12.49 -8.87
CA PHE A 328 9.54 13.19 -9.36
C PHE A 328 8.90 13.99 -8.22
N SER A 329 8.42 15.19 -8.55
CA SER A 329 7.74 16.04 -7.57
C SER A 329 6.57 16.80 -8.21
N ALA A 330 5.44 16.85 -7.51
CA ALA A 330 4.25 17.60 -7.91
C ALA A 330 4.19 18.94 -7.15
N CYS A 331 5.13 19.83 -7.44
CA CYS A 331 5.26 21.13 -6.79
C CYS A 331 5.61 22.24 -7.76
N HIS A 332 4.85 23.36 -7.72
CA HIS A 332 5.12 24.53 -8.56
C HIS A 332 6.42 25.29 -8.21
N LEU A 333 7.10 24.94 -7.13
CA LEU A 333 8.45 25.45 -6.85
C LEU A 333 9.53 24.90 -7.79
N ASN A 334 9.20 23.87 -8.57
CA ASN A 334 10.09 23.24 -9.52
C ASN A 334 9.85 23.71 -10.97
N ASP A 335 8.92 24.66 -11.19
CA ASP A 335 8.57 25.21 -12.51
C ASP A 335 9.41 26.43 -12.90
#